data_e481ac10d3c5cc0cdbe6caf9aa378f32
#
_entry.id   e481ac10d3c5cc0cdbe6caf9aa378f32
#
_cell.length_a   1.000
_cell.length_b   1.000
_cell.length_c   1.000
_cell.angle_alpha   90.00
_cell.angle_beta   90.00
_cell.angle_gamma   90.00
#
_symmetry.space_group_name_H-M   'P 1'
#
loop_
_entity.id
_entity.type
_entity.pdbx_description
1 polymer ?
#
loop_
_entity_poly.entity_id
_entity_poly.type
_entity_poly.pdbx_seq_one_letter_code
_entity_poly.pdbx_strand_id
1 'polypeptide(L)'
;MKRTVGYGLLFATVLITSVVVHLPAQVVLKPLPLPEGLELNGVEGTLWQGKSAQVRWQGMNLGDLNWDLHLSALLMAQLEADVRFGRGSNMQLRGKGVLGMGINGPYAQDFLLSLPASQAVPWLPLPFPLMAQGQLELTVQQYRFGDPYCQQATGNLVWSTAQVESPLGALDLGTVVSDFSCQESVLNLQGGQKTAQVSSEFTLNLQPDSRYQAQAWFKPEAGFPESLNEPLKWLPQPDGQGRYQFNQQGQL
;
A
#
# COMPACT_ATOMS: atom_id res chain seq x y z
N MET A 1 -15.29 41.28 -42.20
CA MET A 1 -15.17 39.81 -42.09
C MET A 1 -14.00 39.33 -41.24
N LYS A 2 -12.72 39.76 -41.39
CA LYS A 2 -11.59 39.26 -40.57
C LYS A 2 -11.73 39.56 -39.07
N ARG A 3 -12.28 40.71 -38.68
CA ARG A 3 -12.47 41.06 -37.23
C ARG A 3 -13.60 40.27 -36.57
N THR A 4 -14.68 39.98 -37.27
CA THR A 4 -15.80 39.16 -36.73
C THR A 4 -15.40 37.69 -36.54
N VAL A 5 -14.56 37.16 -37.45
CA VAL A 5 -13.98 35.80 -37.29
C VAL A 5 -13.05 35.72 -36.08
N GLY A 6 -12.25 36.78 -35.83
CA GLY A 6 -11.36 36.85 -34.68
C GLY A 6 -12.13 36.86 -33.33
N TYR A 7 -13.21 37.61 -33.23
CA TYR A 7 -14.05 37.63 -32.03
C TYR A 7 -14.79 36.29 -31.83
N GLY A 8 -15.24 35.62 -32.90
CA GLY A 8 -15.84 34.31 -32.85
C GLY A 8 -14.87 33.23 -32.33
N LEU A 9 -13.62 33.26 -32.83
CA LEU A 9 -12.58 32.34 -32.38
C LEU A 9 -12.22 32.55 -30.91
N LEU A 10 -12.05 33.80 -30.47
CA LEU A 10 -11.77 34.15 -29.11
C LEU A 10 -12.90 33.69 -28.16
N PHE A 11 -14.15 33.94 -28.54
CA PHE A 11 -15.31 33.48 -27.77
C PHE A 11 -15.35 31.96 -27.65
N ALA A 12 -15.13 31.24 -28.76
CA ALA A 12 -15.08 29.77 -28.77
C ALA A 12 -13.96 29.23 -27.85
N THR A 13 -12.77 29.85 -27.91
CA THR A 13 -11.65 29.46 -27.06
C THR A 13 -11.98 29.65 -25.57
N VAL A 14 -12.53 30.81 -25.19
CA VAL A 14 -12.94 31.10 -23.79
C VAL A 14 -14.01 30.14 -23.35
N LEU A 15 -14.99 29.83 -24.18
CA LEU A 15 -16.07 28.90 -23.86
C LEU A 15 -15.53 27.46 -23.63
N ILE A 16 -14.68 26.97 -24.53
CA ILE A 16 -14.07 25.66 -24.43
C ILE A 16 -13.22 25.60 -23.16
N THR A 17 -12.37 26.58 -22.91
CA THR A 17 -11.56 26.64 -21.68
C THR A 17 -12.43 26.64 -20.43
N SER A 18 -13.52 27.43 -20.44
CA SER A 18 -14.46 27.46 -19.30
C SER A 18 -15.11 26.09 -19.05
N VAL A 19 -15.56 25.40 -20.10
CA VAL A 19 -16.14 24.07 -19.98
C VAL A 19 -15.12 23.06 -19.44
N VAL A 20 -13.89 23.09 -19.95
CA VAL A 20 -12.83 22.20 -19.50
C VAL A 20 -12.49 22.44 -18.03
N VAL A 21 -12.29 23.68 -17.61
CA VAL A 21 -11.95 24.04 -16.22
C VAL A 21 -13.05 23.64 -15.23
N HIS A 22 -14.31 23.75 -15.62
CA HIS A 22 -15.45 23.43 -14.77
C HIS A 22 -16.03 22.03 -15.00
N LEU A 23 -15.29 21.15 -15.68
CA LEU A 23 -15.79 19.81 -16.03
C LEU A 23 -16.15 19.01 -14.77
N PRO A 24 -17.44 18.68 -14.53
CA PRO A 24 -17.84 17.98 -13.30
C PRO A 24 -17.28 16.56 -13.28
N ALA A 25 -16.70 16.16 -12.14
CA ALA A 25 -16.13 14.82 -11.97
C ALA A 25 -17.15 13.71 -12.25
N GLN A 26 -18.41 13.88 -11.83
CA GLN A 26 -19.47 12.91 -12.04
C GLN A 26 -19.71 12.57 -13.53
N VAL A 27 -19.62 13.57 -14.41
CA VAL A 27 -19.87 13.38 -15.85
C VAL A 27 -18.79 12.51 -16.48
N VAL A 28 -17.56 12.65 -16.01
CA VAL A 28 -16.40 11.91 -16.53
C VAL A 28 -16.26 10.54 -15.91
N LEU A 29 -16.43 10.43 -14.59
CA LEU A 29 -16.22 9.17 -13.88
C LEU A 29 -17.35 8.16 -14.08
N LYS A 30 -18.58 8.61 -14.32
CA LYS A 30 -19.73 7.71 -14.53
C LYS A 30 -19.59 6.75 -15.72
N PRO A 31 -19.13 7.17 -16.91
CA PRO A 31 -18.97 6.29 -18.05
C PRO A 31 -17.64 5.53 -18.06
N LEU A 32 -16.70 5.84 -17.17
CA LEU A 32 -15.42 5.14 -17.09
C LEU A 32 -15.60 3.70 -16.62
N PRO A 33 -15.02 2.72 -17.31
CA PRO A 33 -14.99 1.35 -16.82
C PRO A 33 -14.08 1.29 -15.59
N LEU A 34 -14.69 1.38 -14.39
CA LEU A 34 -13.98 1.17 -13.14
C LEU A 34 -13.64 -0.31 -12.99
N PRO A 35 -12.55 -0.66 -12.30
CA PRO A 35 -12.26 -2.05 -11.97
C PRO A 35 -13.45 -2.73 -11.28
N GLU A 36 -13.66 -4.01 -11.56
CA GLU A 36 -14.78 -4.78 -10.99
C GLU A 36 -14.78 -4.70 -9.46
N GLY A 37 -15.92 -4.32 -8.90
CA GLY A 37 -16.10 -4.18 -7.45
C GLY A 37 -15.68 -2.82 -6.88
N LEU A 38 -15.17 -1.88 -7.67
CA LEU A 38 -14.91 -0.50 -7.23
C LEU A 38 -16.14 0.39 -7.47
N GLU A 39 -16.66 0.96 -6.40
CA GLU A 39 -17.79 1.90 -6.43
C GLU A 39 -17.37 3.25 -5.83
N LEU A 40 -17.68 4.34 -6.52
CA LEU A 40 -17.51 5.71 -6.05
C LEU A 40 -18.89 6.33 -5.81
N ASN A 41 -19.20 6.62 -4.56
CA ASN A 41 -20.48 7.20 -4.16
C ASN A 41 -20.29 8.63 -3.67
N GLY A 42 -21.28 9.51 -4.00
CA GLY A 42 -21.24 10.91 -3.58
C GLY A 42 -20.05 11.67 -4.18
N VAL A 43 -19.79 11.50 -5.47
CA VAL A 43 -18.76 12.25 -6.19
C VAL A 43 -19.18 13.69 -6.36
N GLU A 44 -18.32 14.63 -5.92
CA GLU A 44 -18.52 16.06 -6.01
C GLU A 44 -17.25 16.77 -6.51
N GLY A 45 -17.40 18.00 -7.01
CA GLY A 45 -16.32 18.83 -7.53
C GLY A 45 -16.06 18.63 -9.02
N THR A 46 -14.87 19.04 -9.43
CA THR A 46 -14.42 18.94 -10.83
C THR A 46 -13.54 17.74 -11.06
N LEU A 47 -13.27 17.41 -12.33
CA LEU A 47 -12.28 16.38 -12.67
C LEU A 47 -10.90 16.71 -12.06
N TRP A 48 -10.55 17.98 -12.01
CA TRP A 48 -9.25 18.48 -11.57
C TRP A 48 -9.10 18.42 -10.03
N GLN A 49 -10.17 18.78 -9.32
CA GLN A 49 -10.21 18.79 -7.88
C GLN A 49 -11.57 18.32 -7.41
N GLY A 50 -11.62 17.17 -6.79
CA GLY A 50 -12.88 16.57 -6.39
C GLY A 50 -12.74 15.64 -5.19
N LYS A 51 -13.88 15.11 -4.80
CA LYS A 51 -13.99 14.14 -3.71
C LYS A 51 -15.06 13.11 -4.00
N SER A 52 -14.92 11.93 -3.42
CA SER A 52 -15.98 10.94 -3.27
C SER A 52 -16.27 10.75 -1.79
N ALA A 53 -17.53 10.83 -1.40
CA ALA A 53 -17.92 10.69 0.00
C ALA A 53 -17.66 9.26 0.51
N GLN A 54 -17.74 8.27 -0.38
CA GLN A 54 -17.51 6.88 -0.04
C GLN A 54 -16.95 6.11 -1.22
N VAL A 55 -15.82 5.45 -0.98
CA VAL A 55 -15.23 4.46 -1.89
C VAL A 55 -15.52 3.07 -1.33
N ARG A 56 -16.03 2.17 -2.16
CA ARG A 56 -16.24 0.77 -1.82
C ARG A 56 -15.43 -0.10 -2.76
N TRP A 57 -14.78 -1.11 -2.22
CA TRP A 57 -14.06 -2.12 -2.97
C TRP A 57 -14.55 -3.51 -2.56
N GLN A 58 -15.11 -4.27 -3.49
CA GLN A 58 -15.67 -5.61 -3.22
C GLN A 58 -16.60 -5.63 -1.99
N GLY A 59 -17.43 -4.60 -1.84
CA GLY A 59 -18.35 -4.46 -0.72
C GLY A 59 -17.77 -3.85 0.56
N MET A 60 -16.44 -3.75 0.68
CA MET A 60 -15.77 -3.11 1.82
C MET A 60 -15.76 -1.59 1.66
N ASN A 61 -16.09 -0.88 2.75
CA ASN A 61 -16.02 0.57 2.77
C ASN A 61 -14.58 1.02 3.09
N LEU A 62 -13.91 1.62 2.10
CA LEU A 62 -12.56 2.17 2.23
C LEU A 62 -12.54 3.63 2.73
N GLY A 63 -13.71 4.26 2.93
CA GLY A 63 -13.83 5.65 3.39
C GLY A 63 -13.98 6.65 2.26
N ASP A 64 -13.71 7.94 2.56
CA ASP A 64 -13.71 9.01 1.57
C ASP A 64 -12.49 8.95 0.65
N LEU A 65 -12.57 9.66 -0.48
CA LEU A 65 -11.44 9.90 -1.38
C LEU A 65 -11.47 11.36 -1.79
N ASN A 66 -10.32 12.02 -1.71
CA ASN A 66 -10.11 13.36 -2.25
C ASN A 66 -8.95 13.29 -3.23
N TRP A 67 -9.06 14.03 -4.34
CA TRP A 67 -8.01 14.13 -5.33
C TRP A 67 -7.81 15.56 -5.81
N ASP A 68 -6.56 15.87 -6.18
CA ASP A 68 -6.14 17.11 -6.80
C ASP A 68 -5.20 16.79 -7.96
N LEU A 69 -5.66 16.98 -9.19
CA LEU A 69 -4.92 16.66 -10.42
C LEU A 69 -3.90 17.75 -10.76
N HIS A 70 -2.67 17.34 -10.99
CA HIS A 70 -1.58 18.23 -11.40
C HIS A 70 -1.67 18.55 -12.88
N LEU A 71 -2.23 19.71 -13.24
CA LEU A 71 -2.36 20.13 -14.63
C LEU A 71 -1.02 20.27 -15.36
N SER A 72 0.05 20.59 -14.64
CA SER A 72 1.42 20.66 -15.19
C SER A 72 1.93 19.31 -15.70
N ALA A 73 1.53 18.20 -15.07
CA ALA A 73 1.92 16.87 -15.49
C ALA A 73 1.33 16.49 -16.86
N LEU A 74 0.17 17.04 -17.20
CA LEU A 74 -0.45 16.83 -18.52
C LEU A 74 0.43 17.34 -19.68
N LEU A 75 1.25 18.36 -19.44
CA LEU A 75 2.19 18.87 -20.47
C LEU A 75 3.28 17.83 -20.78
N MET A 76 3.52 16.89 -19.88
CA MET A 76 4.45 15.76 -20.03
C MET A 76 3.75 14.45 -20.41
N ALA A 77 2.48 14.51 -20.83
CA ALA A 77 1.62 13.36 -21.11
C ALA A 77 1.50 12.41 -19.90
N GLN A 78 1.46 12.97 -18.70
CA GLN A 78 1.25 12.25 -17.45
C GLN A 78 -0.05 12.72 -16.80
N LEU A 79 -0.84 11.78 -16.31
CA LEU A 79 -1.96 12.05 -15.42
C LEU A 79 -1.47 11.81 -14.00
N GLU A 80 -1.43 12.86 -13.19
CA GLU A 80 -0.90 12.80 -11.83
C GLU A 80 -1.84 13.51 -10.86
N ALA A 81 -2.06 12.92 -9.69
CA ALA A 81 -2.91 13.49 -8.67
C ALA A 81 -2.36 13.27 -7.27
N ASP A 82 -2.43 14.30 -6.45
CA ASP A 82 -2.43 14.13 -5.01
C ASP A 82 -3.72 13.44 -4.59
N VAL A 83 -3.60 12.33 -3.87
CA VAL A 83 -4.74 11.59 -3.33
C VAL A 83 -4.68 11.52 -1.82
N ARG A 84 -5.85 11.58 -1.21
CA ARG A 84 -6.03 11.37 0.23
C ARG A 84 -7.33 10.63 0.45
N PHE A 85 -7.27 9.53 1.20
CA PHE A 85 -8.45 8.67 1.39
C PHE A 85 -8.49 8.03 2.77
N GLY A 86 -9.67 7.45 3.10
CA GLY A 86 -9.83 6.54 4.20
C GLY A 86 -10.59 7.10 5.40
N ARG A 87 -11.00 8.37 5.41
CA ARG A 87 -11.84 8.90 6.49
C ARG A 87 -13.19 8.19 6.46
N GLY A 88 -13.59 7.62 7.59
CA GLY A 88 -14.82 6.83 7.68
C GLY A 88 -14.71 5.40 7.12
N SER A 89 -13.49 4.90 6.88
CA SER A 89 -13.24 3.51 6.54
C SER A 89 -13.62 2.57 7.69
N ASN A 90 -14.31 1.47 7.37
CA ASN A 90 -14.60 0.41 8.35
C ASN A 90 -13.32 -0.30 8.81
N MET A 91 -12.29 -0.31 7.97
CA MET A 91 -10.98 -0.89 8.29
C MET A 91 -10.05 0.09 9.02
N GLN A 92 -10.50 1.32 9.32
CA GLN A 92 -9.66 2.40 9.82
C GLN A 92 -8.44 2.68 8.92
N LEU A 93 -8.55 2.29 7.66
CA LEU A 93 -7.55 2.54 6.64
C LEU A 93 -7.41 4.04 6.38
N ARG A 94 -6.18 4.53 6.22
CA ARG A 94 -5.89 5.90 5.81
C ARG A 94 -4.72 5.89 4.84
N GLY A 95 -4.82 6.73 3.81
CA GLY A 95 -3.73 6.86 2.86
C GLY A 95 -3.66 8.24 2.26
N LYS A 96 -2.48 8.59 1.79
CA LYS A 96 -2.19 9.80 1.04
C LYS A 96 -0.94 9.59 0.18
N GLY A 97 -0.80 10.37 -0.86
CA GLY A 97 0.39 10.37 -1.70
C GLY A 97 0.08 10.82 -3.11
N VAL A 98 1.04 10.75 -3.97
CA VAL A 98 0.92 11.07 -5.38
C VAL A 98 0.73 9.77 -6.16
N LEU A 99 -0.34 9.69 -6.93
CA LEU A 99 -0.58 8.59 -7.87
C LEU A 99 -0.59 9.14 -9.29
N GLY A 100 0.07 8.46 -10.19
CA GLY A 100 0.14 8.89 -11.56
C GLY A 100 0.05 7.75 -12.57
N MET A 101 -0.27 8.13 -13.80
CA MET A 101 -0.25 7.27 -14.99
C MET A 101 0.52 8.00 -16.08
N GLY A 102 1.61 7.41 -16.55
CA GLY A 102 2.41 7.91 -17.67
C GLY A 102 2.40 6.94 -18.85
N ILE A 103 3.18 7.25 -19.86
CA ILE A 103 3.33 6.40 -21.07
C ILE A 103 3.92 5.02 -20.74
N ASN A 104 4.67 4.91 -19.65
CA ASN A 104 5.29 3.66 -19.18
C ASN A 104 4.43 2.92 -18.13
N GLY A 105 3.20 3.37 -17.89
CA GLY A 105 2.30 2.76 -16.91
C GLY A 105 2.12 3.56 -15.62
N PRO A 106 1.46 2.96 -14.62
CA PRO A 106 1.19 3.61 -13.34
C PRO A 106 2.46 3.80 -12.51
N TYR A 107 2.45 4.86 -11.70
CA TYR A 107 3.49 5.12 -10.70
C TYR A 107 2.89 5.73 -9.43
N ALA A 108 3.64 5.66 -8.34
CA ALA A 108 3.32 6.30 -7.08
C ALA A 108 4.57 6.97 -6.49
N GLN A 109 4.36 8.08 -5.78
CA GLN A 109 5.42 8.82 -5.09
C GLN A 109 4.91 9.28 -3.73
N ASP A 110 5.80 9.22 -2.72
CA ASP A 110 5.51 9.64 -1.35
C ASP A 110 4.15 9.13 -0.83
N PHE A 111 3.85 7.87 -1.19
CA PHE A 111 2.58 7.25 -0.84
C PHE A 111 2.67 6.60 0.53
N LEU A 112 1.78 7.02 1.42
CA LEU A 112 1.63 6.51 2.78
C LEU A 112 0.30 5.79 2.91
N LEU A 113 0.32 4.59 3.48
CA LEU A 113 -0.85 3.80 3.84
C LEU A 113 -0.73 3.35 5.29
N SER A 114 -1.78 3.52 6.06
CA SER A 114 -1.81 3.14 7.48
C SER A 114 -3.10 2.44 7.83
N LEU A 115 -3.00 1.33 8.58
CA LEU A 115 -4.14 0.55 9.07
C LEU A 115 -3.76 -0.23 10.34
N PRO A 116 -4.75 -0.54 11.23
CA PRO A 116 -4.50 -1.42 12.37
C PRO A 116 -4.10 -2.83 11.91
N ALA A 117 -3.11 -3.42 12.58
CA ALA A 117 -2.63 -4.77 12.25
C ALA A 117 -3.73 -5.83 12.31
N SER A 118 -4.69 -5.68 13.23
CA SER A 118 -5.86 -6.55 13.34
C SER A 118 -6.72 -6.63 12.08
N GLN A 119 -6.70 -5.59 11.25
CA GLN A 119 -7.44 -5.55 9.98
C GLN A 119 -6.70 -6.26 8.84
N ALA A 120 -5.39 -6.47 8.97
CA ALA A 120 -4.58 -7.17 7.98
C ALA A 120 -4.59 -8.71 8.18
N VAL A 121 -4.73 -9.17 9.42
CA VAL A 121 -4.71 -10.60 9.78
C VAL A 121 -5.67 -11.47 8.96
N PRO A 122 -6.94 -11.08 8.72
CA PRO A 122 -7.88 -11.90 7.95
C PRO A 122 -7.45 -12.18 6.50
N TRP A 123 -6.50 -11.43 5.98
CA TRP A 123 -6.02 -11.54 4.60
C TRP A 123 -4.77 -12.42 4.48
N LEU A 124 -4.22 -12.82 5.63
CA LEU A 124 -3.05 -13.69 5.68
C LEU A 124 -3.50 -15.16 5.75
N PRO A 125 -2.96 -16.06 4.94
CA PRO A 125 -3.25 -17.49 5.00
C PRO A 125 -2.53 -18.13 6.20
N LEU A 126 -2.98 -17.79 7.42
CA LEU A 126 -2.37 -18.30 8.64
C LEU A 126 -2.93 -19.69 9.00
N PRO A 127 -2.10 -20.65 9.41
CA PRO A 127 -2.52 -22.00 9.72
C PRO A 127 -3.25 -22.10 11.07
N PHE A 128 -3.24 -21.06 11.88
CA PHE A 128 -3.88 -21.02 13.21
C PHE A 128 -4.42 -19.60 13.48
N PRO A 129 -5.45 -19.48 14.35
CA PRO A 129 -6.00 -18.19 14.71
C PRO A 129 -4.95 -17.36 15.48
N LEU A 130 -4.73 -16.16 14.97
CA LEU A 130 -3.77 -15.21 15.53
C LEU A 130 -4.43 -13.85 15.59
N MET A 131 -4.28 -13.15 16.69
CA MET A 131 -4.66 -11.75 16.82
C MET A 131 -3.40 -10.88 16.79
N ALA A 132 -3.41 -9.88 15.92
CA ALA A 132 -2.34 -8.90 15.83
C ALA A 132 -2.84 -7.54 16.32
N GLN A 133 -2.07 -6.90 17.16
CA GLN A 133 -2.30 -5.54 17.66
C GLN A 133 -1.22 -4.60 17.13
N GLY A 134 -1.46 -3.29 17.24
CA GLY A 134 -0.56 -2.26 16.77
C GLY A 134 -0.97 -1.70 15.41
N GLN A 135 -0.13 -0.83 14.87
CA GLN A 135 -0.39 -0.08 13.65
C GLN A 135 0.61 -0.44 12.56
N LEU A 136 0.10 -0.82 11.41
CA LEU A 136 0.88 -1.00 10.18
C LEU A 136 0.93 0.31 9.41
N GLU A 137 2.11 0.67 8.95
CA GLU A 137 2.37 1.86 8.15
C GLU A 137 3.30 1.51 6.99
N LEU A 138 2.76 1.57 5.78
CA LEU A 138 3.49 1.36 4.54
C LEU A 138 3.83 2.72 3.94
N THR A 139 5.11 2.98 3.71
CA THR A 139 5.59 4.14 2.97
C THR A 139 6.22 3.67 1.67
N VAL A 140 5.68 4.12 0.54
CA VAL A 140 6.26 3.95 -0.79
C VAL A 140 6.89 5.27 -1.19
N GLN A 141 8.21 5.36 -1.16
CA GLN A 141 8.94 6.57 -1.57
C GLN A 141 8.79 6.79 -3.07
N GLN A 142 8.96 5.71 -3.83
CA GLN A 142 8.73 5.69 -5.27
C GLN A 142 8.31 4.28 -5.71
N TYR A 143 7.43 4.25 -6.68
CA TYR A 143 7.04 3.06 -7.41
C TYR A 143 6.84 3.41 -8.87
N ARG A 144 7.38 2.62 -9.77
CA ARG A 144 7.12 2.65 -11.21
C ARG A 144 6.77 1.26 -11.67
N PHE A 145 5.67 1.17 -12.37
CA PHE A 145 5.25 -0.10 -12.95
C PHE A 145 6.29 -0.64 -13.94
N GLY A 146 6.44 -1.96 -13.94
CA GLY A 146 7.21 -2.75 -14.89
C GLY A 146 6.73 -4.18 -14.79
N ASP A 147 6.57 -4.83 -15.93
CA ASP A 147 6.10 -6.20 -15.97
C ASP A 147 7.16 -7.17 -15.42
N PRO A 148 6.80 -8.15 -14.58
CA PRO A 148 5.48 -8.40 -13.99
C PRO A 148 5.17 -7.59 -12.71
N TYR A 149 6.13 -6.96 -12.05
CA TYR A 149 5.89 -6.31 -10.74
C TYR A 149 6.25 -4.83 -10.73
N CYS A 150 7.47 -4.49 -11.13
CA CYS A 150 7.99 -3.13 -11.07
C CYS A 150 9.17 -2.91 -12.02
N GLN A 151 9.33 -1.71 -12.53
CA GLN A 151 10.59 -1.23 -13.05
C GLN A 151 11.50 -0.80 -11.90
N GLN A 152 10.93 -0.07 -10.93
CA GLN A 152 11.62 0.41 -9.75
C GLN A 152 10.61 0.63 -8.62
N ALA A 153 10.96 0.25 -7.40
CA ALA A 153 10.25 0.64 -6.20
C ALA A 153 11.20 0.71 -4.99
N THR A 154 10.90 1.60 -4.07
CA THR A 154 11.55 1.69 -2.76
C THR A 154 10.55 2.13 -1.71
N GLY A 155 10.70 1.62 -0.50
CA GLY A 155 9.83 1.97 0.60
C GLY A 155 10.14 1.18 1.85
N ASN A 156 9.30 1.36 2.85
CA ASN A 156 9.37 0.62 4.10
C ASN A 156 7.97 0.26 4.61
N LEU A 157 7.92 -0.76 5.43
CA LEU A 157 6.76 -1.16 6.21
C LEU A 157 7.17 -1.18 7.69
N VAL A 158 6.48 -0.40 8.49
CA VAL A 158 6.67 -0.33 9.94
C VAL A 158 5.42 -0.88 10.62
N TRP A 159 5.61 -1.83 11.53
CA TRP A 159 4.58 -2.29 12.44
C TRP A 159 4.93 -1.82 13.84
N SER A 160 4.29 -0.74 14.27
CA SER A 160 4.52 -0.12 15.57
C SER A 160 3.63 -0.72 16.65
N THR A 161 4.15 -0.78 17.89
CA THR A 161 3.49 -1.44 19.03
C THR A 161 2.99 -2.84 18.66
N ALA A 162 3.83 -3.57 17.93
CA ALA A 162 3.50 -4.89 17.40
C ALA A 162 3.37 -5.90 18.53
N GLN A 163 2.19 -6.49 18.64
CA GLN A 163 1.91 -7.56 19.59
C GLN A 163 1.11 -8.66 18.89
N VAL A 164 1.47 -9.88 19.16
CA VAL A 164 0.81 -11.07 18.61
C VAL A 164 0.26 -11.89 19.76
N GLU A 165 -1.02 -12.22 19.70
CA GLU A 165 -1.69 -13.08 20.65
C GLU A 165 -2.14 -14.38 19.98
N SER A 166 -1.87 -15.50 20.62
CA SER A 166 -2.30 -16.82 20.22
C SER A 166 -2.93 -17.54 21.43
N PRO A 167 -3.64 -18.67 21.24
CA PRO A 167 -4.12 -19.47 22.35
C PRO A 167 -3.01 -19.97 23.32
N LEU A 168 -1.75 -19.94 22.88
CA LEU A 168 -0.59 -20.39 23.65
C LEU A 168 0.04 -19.26 24.48
N GLY A 169 -0.24 -18.00 24.14
CA GLY A 169 0.31 -16.83 24.82
C GLY A 169 0.43 -15.61 23.92
N ALA A 170 0.84 -14.50 24.52
CA ALA A 170 1.09 -13.24 23.86
C ALA A 170 2.60 -12.97 23.74
N LEU A 171 3.02 -12.37 22.64
CA LEU A 171 4.41 -11.99 22.37
C LEU A 171 4.47 -10.53 21.95
N ASP A 172 5.28 -9.75 22.67
CA ASP A 172 5.58 -8.35 22.35
C ASP A 172 6.75 -8.29 21.36
N LEU A 173 6.45 -7.82 20.15
CA LEU A 173 7.43 -7.63 19.09
C LEU A 173 7.98 -6.20 19.06
N GLY A 174 7.39 -5.26 19.82
CA GLY A 174 7.79 -3.85 19.83
C GLY A 174 7.53 -3.14 18.53
N THR A 175 8.59 -2.65 17.88
CA THR A 175 8.51 -2.07 16.54
C THR A 175 9.24 -2.96 15.56
N VAL A 176 8.52 -3.50 14.60
CA VAL A 176 9.08 -4.25 13.46
C VAL A 176 9.28 -3.28 12.30
N VAL A 177 10.49 -3.19 11.79
CA VAL A 177 10.82 -2.36 10.63
C VAL A 177 11.28 -3.25 9.50
N SER A 178 10.76 -3.00 8.32
CA SER A 178 11.21 -3.67 7.10
C SER A 178 11.35 -2.68 5.95
N ASP A 179 12.43 -2.81 5.20
CA ASP A 179 12.68 -2.06 3.98
C ASP A 179 12.43 -2.96 2.77
N PHE A 180 11.85 -2.40 1.73
CA PHE A 180 11.72 -3.10 0.46
C PHE A 180 12.29 -2.28 -0.69
N SER A 181 12.82 -2.99 -1.65
CA SER A 181 13.25 -2.44 -2.92
C SER A 181 12.85 -3.38 -4.06
N CYS A 182 12.55 -2.81 -5.18
CA CYS A 182 12.27 -3.55 -6.40
C CYS A 182 13.03 -2.91 -7.55
N GLN A 183 13.70 -3.71 -8.36
CA GLN A 183 14.40 -3.28 -9.56
C GLN A 183 14.27 -4.35 -10.63
N GLU A 184 13.78 -3.96 -11.81
CA GLU A 184 13.55 -4.87 -12.94
C GLU A 184 12.76 -6.13 -12.51
N SER A 185 11.70 -5.91 -11.71
CA SER A 185 10.85 -6.95 -11.13
C SER A 185 11.54 -7.94 -10.19
N VAL A 186 12.73 -7.66 -9.71
CA VAL A 186 13.34 -8.36 -8.58
C VAL A 186 12.97 -7.61 -7.30
N LEU A 187 12.09 -8.19 -6.49
CA LEU A 187 11.67 -7.62 -5.22
C LEU A 187 12.53 -8.17 -4.08
N ASN A 188 13.11 -7.27 -3.31
CA ASN A 188 13.83 -7.59 -2.09
C ASN A 188 13.10 -6.95 -0.91
N LEU A 189 12.88 -7.72 0.14
CA LEU A 189 12.36 -7.28 1.42
C LEU A 189 13.29 -7.75 2.51
N GLN A 190 13.65 -6.88 3.43
CA GLN A 190 14.44 -7.21 4.61
C GLN A 190 13.91 -6.47 5.82
N GLY A 191 13.94 -7.09 6.97
CA GLY A 191 13.45 -6.44 8.17
C GLY A 191 13.80 -7.22 9.43
N GLY A 192 13.41 -6.64 10.56
CA GLY A 192 13.62 -7.28 11.85
C GLY A 192 13.12 -6.42 13.00
N GLN A 193 13.30 -6.96 14.19
CA GLN A 193 12.97 -6.30 15.43
C GLN A 193 13.79 -6.89 16.59
N LYS A 194 13.85 -6.15 17.70
CA LYS A 194 14.46 -6.61 18.94
C LYS A 194 13.74 -6.04 20.15
N THR A 195 13.28 -6.92 21.02
CA THR A 195 12.67 -6.56 22.31
C THR A 195 13.35 -7.31 23.45
N ALA A 196 12.86 -7.12 24.68
CA ALA A 196 13.28 -7.94 25.81
C ALA A 196 12.80 -9.40 25.71
N GLN A 197 11.76 -9.67 24.90
CA GLN A 197 11.17 -10.99 24.75
C GLN A 197 11.75 -11.76 23.57
N VAL A 198 11.98 -11.11 22.43
CA VAL A 198 12.39 -11.78 21.20
C VAL A 198 13.16 -10.84 20.27
N SER A 199 14.15 -11.40 19.57
CA SER A 199 14.82 -10.78 18.44
C SER A 199 14.52 -11.58 17.19
N SER A 200 14.32 -10.91 16.05
CA SER A 200 14.11 -11.59 14.76
C SER A 200 14.61 -10.75 13.59
N GLU A 201 15.01 -11.43 12.54
CA GLU A 201 15.30 -10.85 11.23
C GLU A 201 14.71 -11.74 10.14
N PHE A 202 14.33 -11.13 9.03
CA PHE A 202 13.82 -11.84 7.87
C PHE A 202 14.26 -11.15 6.56
N THR A 203 14.37 -11.96 5.53
CA THR A 203 14.62 -11.51 4.16
C THR A 203 13.72 -12.29 3.21
N LEU A 204 13.25 -11.61 2.17
CA LEU A 204 12.50 -12.21 1.07
C LEU A 204 13.05 -11.67 -0.25
N ASN A 205 13.36 -12.57 -1.16
CA ASN A 205 13.68 -12.24 -2.54
C ASN A 205 12.66 -12.89 -3.45
N LEU A 206 12.00 -12.11 -4.31
CA LEU A 206 11.05 -12.58 -5.30
C LEU A 206 11.56 -12.21 -6.68
N GLN A 207 11.67 -13.22 -7.55
CA GLN A 207 12.16 -13.10 -8.91
C GLN A 207 11.01 -12.81 -9.90
N PRO A 208 11.30 -12.29 -11.10
CA PRO A 208 10.29 -12.01 -12.11
C PRO A 208 9.50 -13.24 -12.55
N ASP A 209 10.06 -14.43 -12.44
CA ASP A 209 9.41 -15.71 -12.76
C ASP A 209 8.60 -16.30 -11.59
N SER A 210 8.24 -15.48 -10.60
CA SER A 210 7.50 -15.83 -9.38
C SER A 210 8.22 -16.81 -8.46
N ARG A 211 9.49 -17.11 -8.67
CA ARG A 211 10.29 -17.85 -7.69
C ARG A 211 10.64 -16.96 -6.52
N TYR A 212 10.47 -17.50 -5.32
CA TYR A 212 10.82 -16.76 -4.10
C TYR A 212 11.78 -17.55 -3.23
N GLN A 213 12.60 -16.82 -2.48
CA GLN A 213 13.45 -17.32 -1.42
C GLN A 213 13.22 -16.45 -0.18
N ALA A 214 12.78 -17.09 0.90
CA ALA A 214 12.54 -16.46 2.19
C ALA A 214 13.46 -17.08 3.23
N GLN A 215 14.10 -16.23 4.02
CA GLN A 215 14.91 -16.62 5.16
C GLN A 215 14.47 -15.81 6.36
N ALA A 216 14.34 -16.47 7.49
CA ALA A 216 14.00 -15.81 8.74
C ALA A 216 14.67 -16.53 9.89
N TRP A 217 14.95 -15.80 10.95
CA TRP A 217 15.30 -16.37 12.22
C TRP A 217 14.62 -15.60 13.34
N PHE A 218 14.38 -16.28 14.44
CA PHE A 218 14.05 -15.62 15.70
C PHE A 218 14.84 -16.24 16.84
N LYS A 219 15.04 -15.45 17.89
CA LYS A 219 15.73 -15.87 19.12
C LYS A 219 14.90 -15.43 20.32
N PRO A 220 14.50 -16.35 21.21
CA PRO A 220 13.96 -16.01 22.51
C PRO A 220 15.00 -15.25 23.33
N GLU A 221 14.60 -14.13 23.91
CA GLU A 221 15.42 -13.33 24.82
C GLU A 221 15.04 -13.59 26.30
N ALA A 222 15.68 -12.93 27.24
CA ALA A 222 15.49 -13.20 28.68
C ALA A 222 14.04 -13.00 29.18
N GLY A 223 13.26 -12.14 28.52
CA GLY A 223 11.86 -11.89 28.85
C GLY A 223 10.86 -12.74 28.06
N PHE A 224 11.31 -13.78 27.36
CA PHE A 224 10.42 -14.63 26.56
C PHE A 224 9.37 -15.31 27.43
N PRO A 225 8.08 -15.31 27.05
CA PRO A 225 7.00 -15.90 27.87
C PRO A 225 7.16 -17.39 28.07
N GLU A 226 7.08 -17.85 29.32
CA GLU A 226 7.22 -19.27 29.67
C GLU A 226 6.20 -20.16 28.95
N SER A 227 4.99 -19.67 28.75
CA SER A 227 3.91 -20.38 28.03
C SER A 227 4.27 -20.75 26.59
N LEU A 228 5.19 -20.02 25.96
CA LEU A 228 5.64 -20.26 24.60
C LEU A 228 6.89 -21.18 24.53
N ASN A 229 7.45 -21.62 25.66
CA ASN A 229 8.61 -22.54 25.68
C ASN A 229 8.27 -23.94 25.20
N GLU A 230 7.05 -24.44 25.51
CA GLU A 230 6.63 -25.77 25.06
C GLU A 230 6.55 -25.87 23.51
N PRO A 231 5.92 -24.93 22.77
CA PRO A 231 5.94 -24.90 21.32
C PRO A 231 7.33 -24.89 20.70
N LEU A 232 8.32 -24.29 21.35
CA LEU A 232 9.70 -24.27 20.82
C LEU A 232 10.30 -25.67 20.68
N LYS A 233 9.86 -26.64 21.50
CA LYS A 233 10.35 -28.02 21.41
C LYS A 233 9.95 -28.74 20.12
N TRP A 234 8.95 -28.22 19.42
CA TRP A 234 8.49 -28.77 18.12
C TRP A 234 9.27 -28.21 16.93
N LEU A 235 10.07 -27.17 17.16
CA LEU A 235 10.90 -26.55 16.15
C LEU A 235 12.25 -27.28 16.01
N PRO A 236 12.94 -27.11 14.88
CA PRO A 236 14.32 -27.56 14.73
C PRO A 236 15.20 -27.00 15.84
N GLN A 237 16.28 -27.69 16.18
CA GLN A 237 17.23 -27.21 17.19
C GLN A 237 17.77 -25.82 16.81
N PRO A 238 17.87 -24.90 17.78
CA PRO A 238 18.47 -23.60 17.53
C PRO A 238 19.97 -23.73 17.18
N ASP A 239 20.49 -22.75 16.46
CA ASP A 239 21.92 -22.68 16.16
C ASP A 239 22.76 -22.38 17.40
N GLY A 240 24.10 -22.32 17.23
CA GLY A 240 25.03 -22.03 18.30
C GLY A 240 24.87 -20.64 18.97
N GLN A 241 24.01 -19.78 18.41
CA GLN A 241 23.65 -18.46 18.95
C GLN A 241 22.23 -18.46 19.58
N GLY A 242 21.56 -19.60 19.60
CA GLY A 242 20.20 -19.75 20.13
C GLY A 242 19.10 -19.26 19.17
N ARG A 243 19.38 -19.16 17.88
CA ARG A 243 18.43 -18.69 16.86
C ARG A 243 17.75 -19.89 16.19
N TYR A 244 16.42 -19.84 16.09
CA TYR A 244 15.61 -20.76 15.30
C TYR A 244 15.53 -20.24 13.88
N GLN A 245 16.04 -21.01 12.93
CA GLN A 245 16.16 -20.60 11.51
C GLN A 245 15.08 -21.24 10.64
N PHE A 246 14.56 -20.47 9.71
CA PHE A 246 13.56 -20.88 8.73
C PHE A 246 14.04 -20.48 7.35
N ASN A 247 14.05 -21.45 6.44
CA ASN A 247 14.40 -21.21 5.06
C ASN A 247 13.30 -21.83 4.20
N GLN A 248 12.69 -21.03 3.35
CA GLN A 248 11.66 -21.49 2.44
C GLN A 248 11.94 -20.97 1.05
N GLN A 249 11.70 -21.81 0.07
CA GLN A 249 11.76 -21.46 -1.34
C GLN A 249 10.60 -22.09 -2.07
N GLY A 250 10.13 -21.44 -3.11
CA GLY A 250 9.00 -21.91 -3.89
C GLY A 250 8.73 -21.04 -5.10
N GLN A 251 7.57 -21.25 -5.70
CA GLN A 251 7.05 -20.48 -6.81
C GLN A 251 5.59 -20.14 -6.51
N LEU A 252 5.18 -18.88 -6.76
CA LEU A 252 3.82 -18.37 -6.57
C LEU A 252 2.94 -18.73 -7.77
#